data_8fba7e313cdbda4691a17ca932e975cb
#
_entry.id   8fba7e313cdbda4691a17ca932e975cb
#
_cell.length_a   1.000
_cell.length_b   1.000
_cell.length_c   1.000
_cell.angle_alpha   90.00
_cell.angle_beta   90.00
_cell.angle_gamma   90.00
#
_symmetry.space_group_name_H-M   'P 1'
#
loop_
_entity.id
_entity.type
_entity.pdbx_description
1 polymer ?
#
loop_
_entity_poly.entity_id
_entity_poly.type
_entity_poly.pdbx_seq_one_letter_code
_entity_poly.pdbx_strand_id
1 'polypeptide(L)'
;MTILKIEIENFRSYYKQNTFELTNGLNLIIGSNGDGKTTFYEALEWLFRTDGTNKMDTKFISKKRIEELFANESDDVRVAMTYEHKGKTKILEKMFHFTKSFDGEVSTSNYSFSLIENVGVERIVKDGIRFDYDLPSEIRRYTMFKGESDLDVFQNSNALKMLVETFSDVKDFEAYFTFMEYATKKADQARDNAQKLDKKNTDRIKQLNRTIEFETCTLS
;
A
#
# COMPACT_ATOMS: atom_id res chain seq x y z
N MET A 1 6.64 14.11 1.29
CA MET A 1 6.11 13.85 -0.06
C MET A 1 5.54 15.15 -0.61
N THR A 2 5.88 15.51 -1.86
CA THR A 2 5.36 16.72 -2.54
C THR A 2 4.71 16.29 -3.83
N ILE A 3 3.44 16.61 -4.03
CA ILE A 3 2.72 16.30 -5.27
C ILE A 3 3.06 17.40 -6.28
N LEU A 4 3.48 17.00 -7.49
CA LEU A 4 3.92 17.90 -8.55
C LEU A 4 2.85 18.05 -9.64
N LYS A 5 2.17 16.95 -9.99
CA LYS A 5 1.20 16.93 -11.09
C LYS A 5 0.14 15.87 -10.86
N ILE A 6 -1.08 16.17 -11.26
CA ILE A 6 -2.21 15.21 -11.30
C ILE A 6 -2.76 15.22 -12.71
N GLU A 7 -2.97 14.05 -13.27
CA GLU A 7 -3.54 13.82 -14.60
C GLU A 7 -4.80 12.97 -14.44
N ILE A 8 -5.90 13.43 -15.00
CA ILE A 8 -7.21 12.76 -14.96
C ILE A 8 -7.73 12.66 -16.39
N GLU A 9 -8.03 11.45 -16.84
CA GLU A 9 -8.50 11.18 -18.18
C GLU A 9 -9.79 10.36 -18.15
N ASN A 10 -10.81 10.83 -18.84
CA ASN A 10 -12.13 10.20 -19.01
C ASN A 10 -12.79 9.75 -17.70
N PHE A 11 -12.51 10.43 -16.58
CA PHE A 11 -13.03 10.08 -15.27
C PHE A 11 -14.22 10.96 -14.90
N ARG A 12 -15.43 10.40 -14.91
CA ARG A 12 -16.71 11.06 -14.55
C ARG A 12 -16.95 12.37 -15.33
N SER A 13 -16.84 13.54 -14.66
CA SER A 13 -16.99 14.85 -15.31
C SER A 13 -15.76 15.29 -16.12
N TYR A 14 -14.60 14.66 -15.89
CA TYR A 14 -13.40 14.94 -16.65
C TYR A 14 -13.41 14.19 -17.98
N TYR A 15 -13.53 14.95 -19.06
CA TYR A 15 -13.56 14.47 -20.45
C TYR A 15 -12.18 14.62 -21.07
N LYS A 16 -11.66 13.55 -21.69
CA LYS A 16 -10.28 13.48 -22.20
C LYS A 16 -9.26 13.77 -21.09
N GLN A 17 -8.03 14.08 -21.50
CA GLN A 17 -6.96 14.35 -20.57
C GLN A 17 -7.05 15.76 -19.98
N ASN A 18 -7.03 15.83 -18.65
CA ASN A 18 -6.95 17.04 -17.86
C ASN A 18 -5.72 16.97 -16.97
N THR A 19 -4.88 18.02 -17.00
CA THR A 19 -3.62 18.07 -16.26
C THR A 19 -3.64 19.23 -15.28
N PHE A 20 -3.29 18.97 -14.04
CA PHE A 20 -3.16 19.93 -12.95
C PHE A 20 -1.70 19.94 -12.48
N GLU A 21 -0.99 21.01 -12.77
CA GLU A 21 0.34 21.25 -12.24
C GLU A 21 0.22 21.94 -10.88
N LEU A 22 0.92 21.40 -9.88
CA LEU A 22 0.87 21.88 -8.52
C LEU A 22 2.20 22.48 -8.11
N THR A 23 2.14 23.55 -7.34
CA THR A 23 3.31 24.23 -6.77
C THR A 23 3.46 23.90 -5.30
N ASN A 24 4.63 24.13 -4.74
CA ASN A 24 4.83 24.06 -3.31
C ASN A 24 3.96 25.11 -2.59
N GLY A 25 3.24 24.70 -1.57
CA GLY A 25 2.36 25.56 -0.78
C GLY A 25 0.89 25.39 -1.10
N LEU A 26 0.13 26.48 -1.05
CA LEU A 26 -1.32 26.47 -1.25
C LEU A 26 -1.66 26.46 -2.74
N ASN A 27 -2.34 25.42 -3.19
CA ASN A 27 -2.96 25.33 -4.51
C ASN A 27 -4.47 25.42 -4.38
N LEU A 28 -5.11 26.32 -5.08
CA LEU A 28 -6.54 26.57 -4.99
C LEU A 28 -7.23 26.17 -6.29
N ILE A 29 -8.13 25.18 -6.24
CA ILE A 29 -8.96 24.74 -7.36
C ILE A 29 -10.32 25.43 -7.24
N ILE A 30 -10.59 26.39 -8.14
CA ILE A 30 -11.81 27.18 -8.16
C ILE A 30 -12.67 26.75 -9.35
N GLY A 31 -13.97 26.72 -9.15
CA GLY A 31 -14.96 26.44 -10.19
C GLY A 31 -16.37 26.53 -9.67
N SER A 32 -17.34 26.61 -10.56
CA SER A 32 -18.77 26.63 -10.27
C SER A 32 -19.28 25.27 -9.77
N ASN A 33 -20.52 25.22 -9.30
CA ASN A 33 -21.15 23.94 -8.94
C ASN A 33 -21.31 23.09 -10.21
N GLY A 34 -20.80 21.86 -10.16
CA GLY A 34 -20.79 20.95 -11.31
C GLY A 34 -19.47 20.90 -12.11
N ASP A 35 -18.52 21.83 -11.92
CA ASP A 35 -17.25 21.89 -12.66
C ASP A 35 -16.25 20.77 -12.32
N GLY A 36 -16.65 19.82 -11.48
CA GLY A 36 -15.81 18.63 -11.21
C GLY A 36 -14.90 18.73 -9.99
N LYS A 37 -15.06 19.73 -9.09
CA LYS A 37 -14.26 19.83 -7.86
C LYS A 37 -14.36 18.56 -6.99
N THR A 38 -15.57 18.06 -6.77
CA THR A 38 -15.80 16.79 -6.06
C THR A 38 -15.23 15.60 -6.84
N THR A 39 -15.35 15.61 -8.16
CA THR A 39 -14.78 14.57 -9.03
C THR A 39 -13.25 14.54 -8.97
N PHE A 40 -12.60 15.70 -8.82
CA PHE A 40 -11.15 15.75 -8.59
C PHE A 40 -10.75 15.00 -7.32
N TYR A 41 -11.45 15.25 -6.22
CA TYR A 41 -11.25 14.54 -4.97
C TYR A 41 -11.51 13.03 -5.13
N GLU A 42 -12.63 12.65 -5.76
CA GLU A 42 -13.00 11.24 -6.00
C GLU A 42 -12.00 10.52 -6.91
N ALA A 43 -11.38 11.21 -7.85
CA ALA A 43 -10.30 10.64 -8.68
C ALA A 43 -9.07 10.30 -7.84
N LEU A 44 -8.67 11.18 -6.92
CA LEU A 44 -7.58 10.90 -5.99
C LEU A 44 -7.95 9.80 -4.98
N GLU A 45 -9.17 9.81 -4.46
CA GLU A 45 -9.67 8.74 -3.58
C GLU A 45 -9.61 7.38 -4.30
N TRP A 46 -10.06 7.32 -5.56
CA TRP A 46 -9.96 6.10 -6.37
C TRP A 46 -8.51 5.70 -6.63
N LEU A 47 -7.63 6.65 -6.96
CA LEU A 47 -6.21 6.41 -7.19
C LEU A 47 -5.54 5.79 -5.96
N PHE A 48 -5.84 6.30 -4.76
CA PHE A 48 -5.21 5.86 -3.51
C PHE A 48 -5.79 4.58 -2.93
N ARG A 49 -6.97 4.14 -3.40
CA ARG A 49 -7.61 2.93 -2.89
C ARG A 49 -6.85 1.67 -3.31
N THR A 50 -6.33 0.94 -2.34
CA THR A 50 -5.52 -0.26 -2.54
C THR A 50 -6.26 -1.57 -2.24
N ASP A 51 -7.46 -1.49 -1.64
CA ASP A 51 -8.28 -2.64 -1.20
C ASP A 51 -8.88 -3.48 -2.34
N GLY A 52 -8.71 -3.06 -3.57
CA GLY A 52 -9.20 -3.76 -4.75
C GLY A 52 -10.70 -3.66 -4.99
N THR A 53 -11.43 -2.88 -4.20
CA THR A 53 -12.86 -2.64 -4.42
C THR A 53 -13.08 -1.61 -5.52
N ASN A 54 -14.16 -1.78 -6.32
CA ASN A 54 -14.54 -0.86 -7.40
C ASN A 54 -13.38 -0.47 -8.34
N LYS A 55 -12.58 -1.45 -8.77
CA LYS A 55 -11.41 -1.21 -9.63
C LYS A 55 -11.78 -0.64 -10.98
N MET A 56 -12.83 -1.20 -11.61
CA MET A 56 -13.25 -0.92 -12.98
C MET A 56 -14.77 -0.69 -13.04
N ASP A 57 -15.29 0.21 -12.20
CA ASP A 57 -16.71 0.51 -12.17
C ASP A 57 -17.05 1.47 -13.33
N THR A 58 -18.05 1.13 -14.14
CA THR A 58 -18.53 1.95 -15.26
C THR A 58 -18.96 3.35 -14.84
N LYS A 59 -19.35 3.54 -13.56
CA LYS A 59 -19.68 4.88 -13.01
C LYS A 59 -18.51 5.86 -13.02
N PHE A 60 -17.26 5.36 -13.14
CA PHE A 60 -16.07 6.21 -13.24
C PHE A 60 -15.81 6.72 -14.65
N ILE A 61 -16.46 6.14 -15.66
CA ILE A 61 -16.26 6.55 -17.04
C ILE A 61 -16.99 7.87 -17.31
N SER A 62 -16.38 8.75 -18.06
CA SER A 62 -16.99 9.99 -18.51
C SER A 62 -18.17 9.71 -19.46
N LYS A 63 -19.38 10.12 -19.06
CA LYS A 63 -20.58 9.95 -19.89
C LYS A 63 -20.41 10.60 -21.26
N LYS A 64 -19.82 11.79 -21.30
CA LYS A 64 -19.55 12.50 -22.55
C LYS A 64 -18.64 11.69 -23.47
N ARG A 65 -17.65 10.98 -22.92
CA ARG A 65 -16.77 10.13 -23.71
C ARG A 65 -17.51 8.91 -24.26
N ILE A 66 -18.37 8.26 -23.45
CA ILE A 66 -19.22 7.15 -23.90
C ILE A 66 -20.13 7.58 -25.07
N GLU A 67 -20.72 8.78 -25.00
CA GLU A 67 -21.59 9.31 -26.05
C GLU A 67 -20.85 9.51 -27.39
N GLU A 68 -19.60 9.95 -27.34
CA GLU A 68 -18.77 10.21 -28.52
C GLU A 68 -18.19 8.95 -29.17
N LEU A 69 -18.02 7.85 -28.42
CA LEU A 69 -17.49 6.60 -28.95
C LEU A 69 -18.46 5.96 -29.92
N PHE A 70 -17.94 5.53 -31.07
CA PHE A 70 -18.65 4.65 -31.96
C PHE A 70 -18.72 3.21 -31.42
N ALA A 71 -19.59 2.41 -31.97
CA ALA A 71 -19.69 0.99 -31.64
C ALA A 71 -18.35 0.27 -31.87
N ASN A 72 -17.94 -0.58 -30.92
CA ASN A 72 -16.65 -1.28 -30.86
C ASN A 72 -15.41 -0.39 -30.72
N GLU A 73 -15.58 0.88 -30.46
CA GLU A 73 -14.45 1.71 -30.04
C GLU A 73 -14.18 1.56 -28.55
N SER A 74 -12.93 1.76 -28.22
CA SER A 74 -12.41 1.61 -26.87
C SER A 74 -11.61 2.85 -26.48
N ASP A 75 -11.55 3.09 -25.17
CA ASP A 75 -10.71 4.15 -24.59
C ASP A 75 -10.35 3.79 -23.14
N ASP A 76 -9.54 4.64 -22.50
CA ASP A 76 -9.06 4.41 -21.16
C ASP A 76 -9.64 5.42 -20.18
N VAL A 77 -9.92 4.95 -18.96
CA VAL A 77 -10.02 5.79 -17.78
C VAL A 77 -8.67 5.73 -17.06
N ARG A 78 -8.05 6.89 -16.86
CA ARG A 78 -6.73 6.98 -16.25
C ARG A 78 -6.68 8.10 -15.22
N VAL A 79 -6.10 7.81 -14.06
CA VAL A 79 -5.71 8.82 -13.07
C VAL A 79 -4.25 8.56 -12.69
N ALA A 80 -3.44 9.60 -12.79
CA ALA A 80 -2.03 9.53 -12.43
C ALA A 80 -1.61 10.73 -11.57
N MET A 81 -0.71 10.47 -10.63
CA MET A 81 -0.12 11.47 -9.75
C MET A 81 1.40 11.37 -9.82
N THR A 82 2.04 12.47 -10.23
CA THR A 82 3.49 12.63 -10.15
C THR A 82 3.84 13.31 -8.84
N TYR A 83 4.74 12.73 -8.08
CA TYR A 83 5.15 13.26 -6.77
C TYR A 83 6.65 13.03 -6.52
N GLU A 84 7.20 13.82 -5.64
CA GLU A 84 8.56 13.66 -5.13
C GLU A 84 8.54 13.11 -3.70
N HIS A 85 9.33 12.08 -3.45
CA HIS A 85 9.53 11.50 -2.12
C HIS A 85 10.98 11.07 -1.93
N LYS A 86 11.64 11.54 -0.85
CA LYS A 86 13.05 11.24 -0.53
C LYS A 86 13.99 11.51 -1.73
N GLY A 87 13.80 12.63 -2.42
CA GLY A 87 14.61 13.05 -3.56
C GLY A 87 14.42 12.24 -4.84
N LYS A 88 13.36 11.42 -4.93
CA LYS A 88 13.02 10.64 -6.12
C LYS A 88 11.67 11.06 -6.65
N THR A 89 11.60 11.26 -7.97
CA THR A 89 10.32 11.49 -8.65
C THR A 89 9.67 10.13 -8.98
N LYS A 90 8.43 9.98 -8.58
CA LYS A 90 7.62 8.78 -8.78
C LYS A 90 6.29 9.15 -9.43
N ILE A 91 5.70 8.20 -10.15
CA ILE A 91 4.37 8.31 -10.73
C ILE A 91 3.53 7.15 -10.20
N LEU A 92 2.45 7.48 -9.50
CA LEU A 92 1.39 6.51 -9.15
C LEU A 92 0.32 6.61 -10.21
N GLU A 93 0.00 5.50 -10.87
CA GLU A 93 -0.95 5.46 -11.97
C GLU A 93 -1.95 4.33 -11.77
N LYS A 94 -3.22 4.62 -12.01
CA LYS A 94 -4.30 3.66 -12.05
C LYS A 94 -5.10 3.86 -13.31
N MET A 95 -5.35 2.79 -14.05
CA MET A 95 -6.12 2.83 -15.29
C MET A 95 -6.91 1.55 -15.52
N PHE A 96 -7.95 1.66 -16.31
CA PHE A 96 -8.66 0.53 -16.90
C PHE A 96 -9.20 0.90 -18.28
N HIS A 97 -9.35 -0.11 -19.10
CA HIS A 97 -9.86 0.00 -20.45
C HIS A 97 -11.37 -0.18 -20.48
N PHE A 98 -12.08 0.52 -21.35
CA PHE A 98 -13.49 0.32 -21.58
C PHE A 98 -13.82 0.31 -23.07
N THR A 99 -14.84 -0.47 -23.45
CA THR A 99 -15.27 -0.67 -24.82
C THR A 99 -16.78 -0.50 -24.89
N LYS A 100 -17.26 0.26 -25.89
CA LYS A 100 -18.69 0.40 -26.18
C LYS A 100 -19.10 -0.62 -27.23
N SER A 101 -20.03 -1.52 -26.90
CA SER A 101 -20.55 -2.53 -27.83
C SER A 101 -21.59 -1.95 -28.82
N PHE A 102 -22.02 -2.77 -29.79
CA PHE A 102 -23.01 -2.36 -30.81
C PHE A 102 -24.39 -2.03 -30.22
N ASP A 103 -24.78 -2.67 -29.14
CA ASP A 103 -26.01 -2.44 -28.39
C ASP A 103 -25.95 -1.23 -27.44
N GLY A 104 -24.80 -0.57 -27.41
CA GLY A 104 -24.55 0.60 -26.56
C GLY A 104 -24.11 0.26 -25.14
N GLU A 105 -23.98 -1.02 -24.77
CA GLU A 105 -23.46 -1.42 -23.49
C GLU A 105 -21.96 -1.12 -23.37
N VAL A 106 -21.50 -0.83 -22.16
CA VAL A 106 -20.09 -0.54 -21.87
C VAL A 106 -19.50 -1.64 -21.01
N SER A 107 -18.47 -2.29 -21.54
CA SER A 107 -17.68 -3.28 -20.81
C SER A 107 -16.33 -2.70 -20.38
N THR A 108 -15.78 -3.23 -19.29
CA THR A 108 -14.49 -2.78 -18.73
C THR A 108 -13.50 -3.94 -18.68
N SER A 109 -12.21 -3.64 -18.92
CA SER A 109 -11.14 -4.65 -18.95
C SER A 109 -9.78 -4.03 -18.63
N ASN A 110 -8.73 -4.84 -18.60
CA ASN A 110 -7.31 -4.43 -18.55
C ASN A 110 -6.99 -3.42 -17.43
N TYR A 111 -7.41 -3.74 -16.21
CA TYR A 111 -7.05 -2.93 -15.04
C TYR A 111 -5.54 -2.99 -14.78
N SER A 112 -4.96 -1.82 -14.56
CA SER A 112 -3.58 -1.71 -14.09
C SER A 112 -3.48 -0.71 -12.93
N PHE A 113 -2.64 -1.03 -11.97
CA PHE A 113 -2.28 -0.14 -10.86
C PHE A 113 -0.78 -0.23 -10.66
N SER A 114 -0.06 0.84 -10.95
CA SER A 114 1.40 0.83 -11.02
C SER A 114 2.03 2.03 -10.31
N LEU A 115 3.19 1.76 -9.70
CA LEU A 115 4.11 2.75 -9.17
C LEU A 115 5.36 2.77 -10.04
N ILE A 116 5.63 3.87 -10.71
CA ILE A 116 6.75 4.04 -11.63
C ILE A 116 7.79 4.92 -10.95
N GLU A 117 9.01 4.41 -10.86
CA GLU A 117 10.17 5.14 -10.36
C GLU A 117 11.18 5.35 -11.49
N ASN A 118 11.64 6.57 -11.66
CA ASN A 118 12.74 6.87 -12.57
C ASN A 118 14.06 6.83 -11.79
N VAL A 119 14.95 5.90 -12.17
CA VAL A 119 16.28 5.74 -11.57
C VAL A 119 17.31 6.01 -12.67
N GLY A 120 17.79 7.26 -12.78
CA GLY A 120 18.64 7.69 -13.89
C GLY A 120 17.90 7.57 -15.23
N VAL A 121 18.37 6.73 -16.14
CA VAL A 121 17.76 6.47 -17.45
C VAL A 121 16.72 5.33 -17.40
N GLU A 122 16.73 4.54 -16.35
CA GLU A 122 15.85 3.37 -16.21
C GLU A 122 14.49 3.76 -15.62
N ARG A 123 13.42 3.20 -16.21
CA ARG A 123 12.05 3.29 -15.72
C ARG A 123 11.67 1.96 -15.05
N ILE A 124 11.56 1.95 -13.73
CA ILE A 124 11.19 0.78 -12.97
C ILE A 124 9.69 0.84 -12.67
N VAL A 125 8.94 -0.16 -13.12
CA VAL A 125 7.51 -0.29 -12.85
C VAL A 125 7.30 -1.32 -11.74
N LYS A 126 6.61 -0.91 -10.69
CA LYS A 126 6.24 -1.73 -9.51
C LYS A 126 4.73 -1.76 -9.35
N ASP A 127 4.23 -2.69 -8.54
CA ASP A 127 2.82 -2.69 -8.13
C ASP A 127 2.48 -1.39 -7.37
N GLY A 128 1.35 -0.78 -7.71
CA GLY A 128 0.86 0.46 -7.10
C GLY A 128 0.59 0.34 -5.59
N ILE A 129 0.34 -0.87 -5.08
CA ILE A 129 0.19 -1.14 -3.63
C ILE A 129 1.43 -0.66 -2.86
N ARG A 130 2.61 -0.64 -3.49
CA ARG A 130 3.84 -0.13 -2.86
C ARG A 130 3.80 1.36 -2.51
N PHE A 131 2.81 2.10 -3.01
CA PHE A 131 2.55 3.48 -2.59
C PHE A 131 2.24 3.58 -1.09
N ASP A 132 1.76 2.52 -0.46
CA ASP A 132 1.53 2.48 0.99
C ASP A 132 2.81 2.69 1.83
N TYR A 133 4.00 2.44 1.25
CA TYR A 133 5.28 2.80 1.90
C TYR A 133 5.60 4.31 1.85
N ASP A 134 5.07 5.03 0.86
CA ASP A 134 5.30 6.47 0.72
C ASP A 134 4.21 7.29 1.43
N LEU A 135 2.97 6.80 1.44
CA LEU A 135 1.82 7.36 2.14
C LEU A 135 0.92 6.23 2.66
N PRO A 136 1.13 5.76 3.90
CA PRO A 136 0.33 4.70 4.51
C PRO A 136 -1.16 4.99 4.49
N SER A 137 -1.98 3.95 4.28
CA SER A 137 -3.44 4.05 4.20
C SER A 137 -4.07 4.66 5.44
N GLU A 138 -3.47 4.40 6.61
CA GLU A 138 -3.89 4.93 7.91
C GLU A 138 -3.76 6.46 7.99
N ILE A 139 -2.77 7.04 7.29
CA ILE A 139 -2.53 8.50 7.29
C ILE A 139 -3.43 9.20 6.27
N ARG A 140 -3.83 8.55 5.19
CA ARG A 140 -4.57 9.19 4.08
C ARG A 140 -5.85 9.88 4.54
N ARG A 141 -6.59 9.27 5.46
CA ARG A 141 -7.80 9.86 6.06
C ARG A 141 -7.55 11.16 6.83
N TYR A 142 -6.29 11.44 7.23
CA TYR A 142 -5.90 12.68 7.91
C TYR A 142 -5.28 13.71 6.96
N THR A 143 -5.05 13.35 5.72
CA THR A 143 -4.48 14.21 4.69
C THR A 143 -5.46 14.58 3.58
N MET A 144 -6.59 13.89 3.50
CA MET A 144 -7.62 14.10 2.48
C MET A 144 -8.99 14.28 3.16
N PHE A 145 -9.60 15.43 2.98
CA PHE A 145 -10.89 15.78 3.59
C PHE A 145 -11.92 16.13 2.51
N LYS A 146 -13.10 15.49 2.58
CA LYS A 146 -14.24 15.75 1.71
C LYS A 146 -15.30 16.57 2.47
N GLY A 147 -15.03 17.88 2.64
CA GLY A 147 -15.96 18.78 3.32
C GLY A 147 -15.90 18.71 4.86
N GLU A 148 -16.88 19.37 5.50
CA GLU A 148 -16.90 19.54 6.96
C GLU A 148 -17.14 18.24 7.73
N SER A 149 -17.84 17.27 7.14
CA SER A 149 -18.13 15.97 7.78
C SER A 149 -16.87 15.15 8.10
N ASP A 150 -15.80 15.35 7.38
CA ASP A 150 -14.56 14.61 7.62
C ASP A 150 -13.72 15.23 8.75
N LEU A 151 -14.08 16.44 9.22
CA LEU A 151 -13.40 17.09 10.34
C LEU A 151 -13.67 16.41 11.68
N ASP A 152 -14.71 15.58 11.80
CA ASP A 152 -14.98 14.76 12.98
C ASP A 152 -13.83 13.80 13.35
N VAL A 153 -12.94 13.54 12.41
CA VAL A 153 -11.71 12.77 12.64
C VAL A 153 -10.85 13.40 13.73
N PHE A 154 -10.84 14.74 13.86
CA PHE A 154 -10.08 15.45 14.90
C PHE A 154 -10.77 15.52 16.25
N GLN A 155 -12.05 15.17 16.33
CA GLN A 155 -12.79 15.13 17.60
C GLN A 155 -12.56 13.81 18.37
N ASN A 156 -12.00 12.81 17.71
CA ASN A 156 -11.71 11.52 18.33
C ASN A 156 -10.34 11.57 19.03
N SER A 157 -10.32 11.39 20.37
CA SER A 157 -9.06 11.35 21.16
C SER A 157 -8.05 10.31 20.70
N ASN A 158 -8.52 9.22 20.07
CA ASN A 158 -7.67 8.18 19.50
C ASN A 158 -7.01 8.60 18.16
N ALA A 159 -7.56 9.60 17.46
CA ALA A 159 -7.02 10.07 16.19
C ALA A 159 -5.62 10.67 16.35
N LEU A 160 -5.42 11.49 17.37
CA LEU A 160 -4.13 12.09 17.71
C LEU A 160 -3.10 11.03 18.11
N LYS A 161 -3.52 10.04 18.89
CA LYS A 161 -2.66 8.91 19.27
C LYS A 161 -2.22 8.13 18.04
N MET A 162 -3.14 7.77 17.13
CA MET A 162 -2.83 7.07 15.89
C MET A 162 -1.91 7.88 14.97
N LEU A 163 -2.09 9.21 14.89
CA LEU A 163 -1.20 10.08 14.14
C LEU A 163 0.22 10.04 14.72
N VAL A 164 0.37 10.22 16.02
CA VAL A 164 1.68 10.17 16.69
C VAL A 164 2.34 8.79 16.49
N GLU A 165 1.60 7.70 16.69
CA GLU A 165 2.10 6.35 16.49
C GLU A 165 2.53 6.09 15.04
N THR A 166 1.83 6.66 14.06
CA THR A 166 2.13 6.46 12.64
C THR A 166 3.29 7.35 12.17
N PHE A 167 3.41 8.58 12.68
CA PHE A 167 4.49 9.51 12.30
C PHE A 167 5.79 9.33 13.09
N SER A 168 5.76 8.65 14.23
CA SER A 168 6.91 8.50 15.11
C SER A 168 7.67 7.19 14.95
N ASP A 169 7.39 6.39 13.93
CA ASP A 169 7.95 5.04 13.72
C ASP A 169 7.82 4.10 14.94
N VAL A 170 6.98 4.45 15.93
CA VAL A 170 6.77 3.65 17.16
C VAL A 170 6.30 2.25 16.83
N LYS A 171 5.44 2.09 15.82
CA LYS A 171 4.98 0.75 15.37
C LYS A 171 6.12 -0.12 14.86
N ASP A 172 7.09 0.47 14.17
CA ASP A 172 8.26 -0.26 13.68
C ASP A 172 9.17 -0.68 14.83
N PHE A 173 9.31 0.18 15.85
CA PHE A 173 10.02 -0.17 17.09
C PHE A 173 9.28 -1.27 17.89
N GLU A 174 7.97 -1.22 18.01
CA GLU A 174 7.18 -2.26 18.69
C GLU A 174 7.27 -3.61 17.94
N ALA A 175 7.18 -3.61 16.61
CA ALA A 175 7.37 -4.81 15.79
C ALA A 175 8.78 -5.38 15.94
N TYR A 176 9.81 -4.51 15.96
CA TYR A 176 11.19 -4.90 16.17
C TYR A 176 11.41 -5.47 17.59
N PHE A 177 10.83 -4.85 18.60
CA PHE A 177 10.88 -5.32 19.98
C PHE A 177 10.25 -6.71 20.14
N THR A 178 9.06 -6.90 19.57
CA THR A 178 8.37 -8.21 19.57
C THR A 178 9.19 -9.29 18.86
N PHE A 179 9.84 -8.94 17.75
CA PHE A 179 10.74 -9.86 17.04
C PHE A 179 11.96 -10.23 17.88
N MET A 180 12.57 -9.26 18.61
CA MET A 180 13.70 -9.52 19.50
C MET A 180 13.31 -10.40 20.69
N GLU A 181 12.13 -10.19 21.29
CA GLU A 181 11.59 -11.07 22.34
C GLU A 181 11.40 -12.51 21.85
N TYR A 182 10.85 -12.68 20.64
CA TYR A 182 10.68 -13.99 20.02
C TYR A 182 12.03 -14.68 19.77
N ALA A 183 13.00 -13.95 19.22
CA ALA A 183 14.35 -14.46 18.95
C ALA A 183 15.04 -14.89 20.25
N THR A 184 14.95 -14.08 21.32
CA THR A 184 15.50 -14.39 22.65
C THR A 184 14.85 -15.66 23.23
N LYS A 185 13.52 -15.79 23.16
CA LYS A 185 12.80 -16.98 23.59
C LYS A 185 13.25 -18.25 22.86
N LYS A 186 13.45 -18.16 21.53
CA LYS A 186 13.98 -19.29 20.75
C LYS A 186 15.39 -19.66 21.12
N ALA A 187 16.27 -18.68 21.34
CA ALA A 187 17.64 -18.91 21.75
C ALA A 187 17.68 -19.60 23.15
N ASP A 188 16.87 -19.15 24.09
CA ASP A 188 16.77 -19.77 25.41
C ASP A 188 16.25 -21.22 25.34
N GLN A 189 15.22 -21.47 24.53
CA GLN A 189 14.74 -22.83 24.31
C GLN A 189 15.80 -23.75 23.70
N ALA A 190 16.58 -23.26 22.72
CA ALA A 190 17.67 -24.01 22.10
C ALA A 190 18.76 -24.32 23.12
N ARG A 191 19.15 -23.34 23.97
CA ARG A 191 20.11 -23.52 25.04
C ARG A 191 19.65 -24.58 26.06
N ASP A 192 18.38 -24.49 26.50
CA ASP A 192 17.83 -25.44 27.48
C ASP A 192 17.75 -26.86 26.92
N ASN A 193 17.43 -27.00 25.64
CA ASN A 193 17.43 -28.30 24.96
C ASN A 193 18.85 -28.88 24.86
N ALA A 194 19.85 -28.05 24.51
CA ALA A 194 21.23 -28.48 24.47
C ALA A 194 21.74 -28.94 25.85
N GLN A 195 21.43 -28.19 26.92
CA GLN A 195 21.77 -28.58 28.28
C GLN A 195 21.13 -29.88 28.75
N LYS A 196 19.85 -30.14 28.36
CA LYS A 196 19.18 -31.41 28.63
C LYS A 196 19.83 -32.59 27.91
N LEU A 197 20.30 -32.39 26.67
CA LEU A 197 21.02 -33.39 25.88
C LEU A 197 22.37 -33.73 26.53
N ASP A 198 23.13 -32.74 26.93
CA ASP A 198 24.42 -32.90 27.61
C ASP A 198 24.28 -33.67 28.94
N LYS A 199 23.27 -33.33 29.73
CA LYS A 199 22.98 -34.04 30.99
C LYS A 199 22.63 -35.51 30.73
N LYS A 200 21.78 -35.79 29.74
CA LYS A 200 21.40 -37.15 29.34
C LYS A 200 22.62 -37.97 28.85
N ASN A 201 23.49 -37.36 28.06
CA ASN A 201 24.74 -38.00 27.59
C ASN A 201 25.70 -38.30 28.75
N THR A 202 25.86 -37.34 29.65
CA THR A 202 26.72 -37.54 30.86
C THR A 202 26.23 -38.67 31.73
N ASP A 203 24.90 -38.79 31.98
CA ASP A 203 24.31 -39.88 32.76
C ASP A 203 24.46 -41.23 32.04
N ARG A 204 24.35 -41.25 30.72
CA ARG A 204 24.55 -42.47 29.93
C ARG A 204 26.00 -42.96 29.97
N ILE A 205 26.99 -42.05 29.89
CA ILE A 205 28.40 -42.36 30.06
C ILE A 205 28.69 -42.97 31.45
N LYS A 206 28.13 -42.37 32.52
CA LYS A 206 28.24 -42.90 33.87
C LYS A 206 27.68 -44.32 34.01
N GLN A 207 26.55 -44.60 33.38
CA GLN A 207 25.95 -45.94 33.37
C GLN A 207 26.81 -46.96 32.65
N LEU A 208 27.33 -46.58 31.46
CA LEU A 208 28.21 -47.44 30.68
C LEU A 208 29.50 -47.77 31.45
N ASN A 209 30.13 -46.81 32.11
CA ASN A 209 31.32 -47.01 32.90
C ASN A 209 31.06 -47.98 34.08
N ARG A 210 29.91 -47.85 34.75
CA ARG A 210 29.52 -48.83 35.83
C ARG A 210 29.34 -50.24 35.28
N THR A 211 28.75 -50.37 34.08
CA THR A 211 28.59 -51.71 33.47
C THR A 211 29.92 -52.32 33.10
N ILE A 212 30.85 -51.54 32.56
CA ILE A 212 32.23 -51.97 32.24
C ILE A 212 32.99 -52.41 33.51
N GLU A 213 32.91 -51.64 34.61
CA GLU A 213 33.50 -51.98 35.88
C GLU A 213 32.95 -53.28 36.44
N PHE A 214 31.65 -53.49 36.31
CA PHE A 214 30.98 -54.75 36.80
C PHE A 214 31.44 -55.94 35.94
N GLU A 215 31.48 -55.84 34.62
CA GLU A 215 31.91 -56.95 33.75
C GLU A 215 33.42 -57.25 33.88
N THR A 216 34.24 -56.26 34.13
CA THR A 216 35.68 -56.50 34.41
C THR A 216 35.93 -57.15 35.75
N CYS A 217 35.13 -56.88 36.79
CA CYS A 217 35.20 -57.59 38.07
C CYS A 217 34.68 -59.04 38.03
N THR A 218 33.82 -59.38 37.08
CA THR A 218 33.29 -60.75 36.92
C THR A 218 34.18 -61.63 36.05
N LEU A 219 35.16 -61.07 35.34
CA LEU A 219 36.11 -61.83 34.50
C LEU A 219 37.50 -62.00 35.16
N SER A 220 37.72 -61.52 36.36
CA SER A 220 38.91 -61.69 37.18
C SER A 220 38.58 -62.68 38.34
#